data_6e1e5211fbd9fc333b59801523461fc6
#
_entry.id   6e1e5211fbd9fc333b59801523461fc6
#
_cell.length_a   1.000
_cell.length_b   1.000
_cell.length_c   1.000
_cell.angle_alpha   90.00
_cell.angle_beta   90.00
_cell.angle_gamma   90.00
#
_symmetry.space_group_name_H-M   'P 1'
#
loop_
_entity.id
_entity.type
_entity.pdbx_description
1 polymer ?
#
loop_
_entity_poly.entity_id
_entity_poly.type
_entity_poly.pdbx_seq_one_letter_code
_entity_poly.pdbx_strand_id
1 'polypeptide(L)'
;IAAGCGSKRDGLTITNVSYDPTREFYEEYNKVFADYYMAEYGKQIKVIQSHGGSGSQARSVVEGCNADVVTLALEHDISLIENTGLIDAGWKDEYDKDSSPYTSTIVFLVRKGNPLNISDWDDLIKDGVEVITPDPKSSGGACWNFLAALSYARDKNNSEDKQKEFLGKLYANAVSYTHLT
;
A
#
# COMPACT_ATOMS: atom_id res chain seq x y z
N ILE A 1 -13.04 -1.17 -52.74
CA ILE A 1 -12.39 -2.22 -51.93
C ILE A 1 -11.56 -1.51 -50.87
N ALA A 2 -12.11 -1.33 -49.67
CA ALA A 2 -11.39 -0.76 -48.53
C ALA A 2 -10.68 -1.92 -47.83
N ALA A 3 -9.35 -1.97 -47.95
CA ALA A 3 -8.53 -2.85 -47.15
C ALA A 3 -8.47 -2.28 -45.68
N GLY A 4 -9.23 -2.87 -44.79
CA GLY A 4 -9.12 -2.60 -43.38
C GLY A 4 -7.78 -3.13 -42.88
N CYS A 5 -6.82 -2.26 -42.54
CA CYS A 5 -5.67 -2.59 -41.71
C CYS A 5 -6.16 -2.90 -40.29
N GLY A 6 -6.53 -4.15 -40.08
CA GLY A 6 -6.65 -4.69 -38.75
C GLY A 6 -5.24 -4.79 -38.12
N SER A 7 -4.84 -3.85 -37.31
CA SER A 7 -3.66 -4.04 -36.48
C SER A 7 -3.93 -5.21 -35.55
N LYS A 8 -3.35 -6.36 -35.84
CA LYS A 8 -3.24 -7.43 -34.83
C LYS A 8 -2.53 -6.84 -33.60
N ARG A 9 -3.24 -6.69 -32.51
CA ARG A 9 -2.63 -6.47 -31.21
C ARG A 9 -2.02 -7.82 -30.81
N ASP A 10 -0.79 -8.06 -31.24
CA ASP A 10 -0.06 -9.31 -30.93
C ASP A 10 0.53 -9.30 -29.49
N GLY A 11 -0.07 -8.63 -28.54
CA GLY A 11 0.40 -8.55 -27.17
C GLY A 11 -0.72 -8.62 -26.13
N LEU A 12 -0.48 -9.36 -25.07
CA LEU A 12 -1.31 -9.36 -23.87
C LEU A 12 -1.08 -8.06 -23.10
N THR A 13 -2.14 -7.47 -22.56
CA THR A 13 -2.06 -6.33 -21.65
C THR A 13 -2.72 -6.72 -20.35
N ILE A 14 -2.03 -6.52 -19.23
CA ILE A 14 -2.57 -6.67 -17.88
C ILE A 14 -2.44 -5.35 -17.12
N THR A 15 -3.40 -5.09 -16.24
CA THR A 15 -3.44 -3.90 -15.39
C THR A 15 -3.17 -4.33 -13.95
N ASN A 16 -2.09 -3.82 -13.35
CA ASN A 16 -1.79 -3.98 -11.94
C ASN A 16 -2.16 -2.70 -11.18
N VAL A 17 -3.07 -2.83 -10.23
CA VAL A 17 -3.48 -1.76 -9.33
C VAL A 17 -2.77 -1.97 -7.99
N SER A 18 -1.92 -1.03 -7.59
CA SER A 18 -1.11 -1.17 -6.38
C SER A 18 -1.09 0.10 -5.53
N TYR A 19 -0.66 -0.02 -4.28
CA TYR A 19 -0.50 1.16 -3.44
C TYR A 19 0.84 1.87 -3.69
N ASP A 20 0.88 3.16 -3.43
CA ASP A 20 1.90 4.11 -3.90
C ASP A 20 3.36 3.72 -3.60
N PRO A 21 3.74 3.24 -2.39
CA PRO A 21 5.14 2.92 -2.08
C PRO A 21 5.77 1.82 -2.92
N THR A 22 4.99 1.12 -3.74
CA THR A 22 5.48 0.02 -4.59
C THR A 22 5.75 0.44 -6.03
N ARG A 23 5.69 1.72 -6.34
CA ARG A 23 5.86 2.26 -7.70
C ARG A 23 7.18 1.83 -8.33
N GLU A 24 8.30 2.14 -7.71
CA GLU A 24 9.63 1.83 -8.23
C GLU A 24 9.87 0.31 -8.29
N PHE A 25 9.36 -0.42 -7.29
CA PHE A 25 9.44 -1.88 -7.29
C PHE A 25 8.77 -2.46 -8.55
N TYR A 26 7.55 -2.04 -8.87
CA TYR A 26 6.85 -2.56 -10.03
C TYR A 26 7.40 -2.04 -11.36
N GLU A 27 8.00 -0.85 -11.40
CA GLU A 27 8.73 -0.39 -12.59
C GLU A 27 9.86 -1.34 -12.98
N GLU A 28 10.60 -1.85 -12.01
CA GLU A 28 11.68 -2.82 -12.25
C GLU A 28 11.12 -4.24 -12.46
N TYR A 29 10.20 -4.68 -11.61
CA TYR A 29 9.61 -6.00 -11.68
C TYR A 29 8.93 -6.27 -13.04
N ASN A 30 8.21 -5.30 -13.58
CA ASN A 30 7.49 -5.46 -14.85
C ASN A 30 8.42 -5.67 -16.03
N LYS A 31 9.63 -5.10 -16.01
CA LYS A 31 10.65 -5.37 -17.04
C LYS A 31 11.10 -6.83 -16.99
N VAL A 32 11.45 -7.30 -15.79
CA VAL A 32 11.86 -8.71 -15.57
C VAL A 32 10.73 -9.67 -15.95
N PHE A 33 9.50 -9.34 -15.57
CA PHE A 33 8.33 -10.16 -15.89
C PHE A 33 8.06 -10.19 -17.39
N ALA A 34 8.19 -9.07 -18.09
CA ALA A 34 7.99 -9.03 -19.56
C ALA A 34 9.04 -9.86 -20.29
N ASP A 35 10.30 -9.80 -19.86
CA ASP A 35 11.39 -10.61 -20.42
C ASP A 35 11.17 -12.11 -20.16
N TYR A 36 10.78 -12.47 -18.92
CA TYR A 36 10.42 -13.83 -18.56
C TYR A 36 9.25 -14.35 -19.44
N TYR A 37 8.18 -13.57 -19.55
CA TYR A 37 7.00 -13.95 -20.30
C TYR A 37 7.31 -14.15 -21.80
N MET A 38 8.17 -13.30 -22.36
CA MET A 38 8.66 -13.47 -23.74
C MET A 38 9.48 -14.74 -23.90
N ALA A 39 10.38 -15.02 -22.97
CA ALA A 39 11.23 -16.22 -23.03
C ALA A 39 10.43 -17.51 -22.90
N GLU A 40 9.45 -17.55 -21.98
CA GLU A 40 8.67 -18.75 -21.67
C GLU A 40 7.56 -19.01 -22.70
N TYR A 41 6.85 -17.96 -23.14
CA TYR A 41 5.64 -18.11 -23.97
C TYR A 41 5.79 -17.57 -25.38
N GLY A 42 6.92 -16.94 -25.73
CA GLY A 42 7.15 -16.36 -27.06
C GLY A 42 6.21 -15.19 -27.40
N LYS A 43 5.63 -14.52 -26.38
CA LYS A 43 4.65 -13.45 -26.55
C LYS A 43 5.04 -12.21 -25.77
N GLN A 44 4.75 -11.04 -26.34
CA GLN A 44 4.92 -9.80 -25.61
C GLN A 44 3.77 -9.60 -24.62
N ILE A 45 4.10 -9.11 -23.42
CA ILE A 45 3.14 -8.66 -22.43
C ILE A 45 3.43 -7.21 -22.05
N LYS A 46 2.37 -6.41 -21.94
CA LYS A 46 2.42 -5.04 -21.43
C LYS A 46 1.74 -4.99 -20.07
N VAL A 47 2.44 -4.49 -19.06
CA VAL A 47 1.84 -4.23 -17.75
C VAL A 47 1.53 -2.75 -17.65
N ILE A 48 0.25 -2.43 -17.43
CA ILE A 48 -0.22 -1.07 -17.09
C ILE A 48 -0.24 -0.97 -15.57
N GLN A 49 0.29 0.12 -15.04
CA GLN A 49 0.33 0.37 -13.61
C GLN A 49 -0.61 1.50 -13.21
N SER A 50 -1.34 1.28 -12.10
CA SER A 50 -2.05 2.32 -11.37
C SER A 50 -1.56 2.32 -9.93
N HIS A 51 -1.06 3.46 -9.45
CA HIS A 51 -0.56 3.62 -8.10
C HIS A 51 -1.35 4.70 -7.37
N GLY A 52 -1.64 4.49 -6.09
CA GLY A 52 -2.37 5.44 -5.27
C GLY A 52 -2.51 4.97 -3.82
N GLY A 53 -3.26 5.68 -3.00
CA GLY A 53 -3.57 5.25 -1.64
C GLY A 53 -4.33 3.92 -1.67
N SER A 54 -3.95 2.96 -0.80
CA SER A 54 -4.46 1.59 -0.81
C SER A 54 -5.99 1.52 -0.81
N GLY A 55 -6.65 2.21 0.14
CA GLY A 55 -8.11 2.25 0.19
C GLY A 55 -8.76 2.99 -1.00
N SER A 56 -8.05 3.95 -1.62
CA SER A 56 -8.55 4.62 -2.83
C SER A 56 -8.50 3.68 -4.03
N GLN A 57 -7.43 2.90 -4.15
CA GLN A 57 -7.29 1.90 -5.21
C GLN A 57 -8.34 0.80 -5.06
N ALA A 58 -8.57 0.30 -3.84
CA ALA A 58 -9.64 -0.67 -3.58
C ALA A 58 -11.00 -0.15 -4.04
N ARG A 59 -11.36 1.09 -3.68
CA ARG A 59 -12.62 1.71 -4.10
C ARG A 59 -12.69 1.86 -5.62
N SER A 60 -11.62 2.28 -6.28
CA SER A 60 -11.60 2.41 -7.74
C SER A 60 -11.89 1.08 -8.43
N VAL A 61 -11.36 -0.04 -7.91
CA VAL A 61 -11.64 -1.38 -8.45
C VAL A 61 -13.10 -1.75 -8.23
N VAL A 62 -13.64 -1.53 -7.03
CA VAL A 62 -15.06 -1.76 -6.72
C VAL A 62 -15.98 -0.92 -7.60
N GLU A 63 -15.59 0.30 -7.94
CA GLU A 63 -16.33 1.23 -8.81
C GLU A 63 -16.14 0.94 -10.32
N GLY A 64 -15.39 -0.11 -10.67
CA GLY A 64 -15.30 -0.60 -12.05
C GLY A 64 -13.98 -0.28 -12.77
N CYS A 65 -12.92 0.12 -12.06
CA CYS A 65 -11.59 0.14 -12.66
C CYS A 65 -11.20 -1.28 -13.05
N ASN A 66 -10.85 -1.47 -14.31
CA ASN A 66 -10.45 -2.78 -14.80
C ASN A 66 -9.03 -3.11 -14.31
N ALA A 67 -8.95 -4.03 -13.35
CA ALA A 67 -7.71 -4.54 -12.78
C ALA A 67 -7.62 -6.05 -12.99
N ASP A 68 -6.46 -6.52 -13.43
CA ASP A 68 -6.16 -7.95 -13.54
C ASP A 68 -5.42 -8.44 -12.29
N VAL A 69 -4.67 -7.54 -11.64
CA VAL A 69 -3.94 -7.80 -10.41
C VAL A 69 -4.13 -6.62 -9.46
N VAL A 70 -4.33 -6.91 -8.17
CA VAL A 70 -4.34 -5.90 -7.10
C VAL A 70 -3.29 -6.24 -6.06
N THR A 71 -2.52 -5.23 -5.62
CA THR A 71 -1.52 -5.38 -4.56
C THR A 71 -1.63 -4.20 -3.61
N LEU A 72 -2.36 -4.42 -2.52
CA LEU A 72 -2.74 -3.38 -1.57
C LEU A 72 -2.09 -3.57 -0.21
N ALA A 73 -2.10 -2.54 0.61
CA ALA A 73 -1.39 -2.54 1.89
C ALA A 73 -2.12 -3.28 3.01
N LEU A 74 -3.44 -3.45 2.89
CA LEU A 74 -4.28 -3.98 3.96
C LEU A 74 -5.14 -5.13 3.43
N GLU A 75 -5.28 -6.20 4.22
CA GLU A 75 -6.25 -7.27 3.99
C GLU A 75 -7.68 -6.72 3.83
N HIS A 76 -8.04 -5.75 4.68
CA HIS A 76 -9.34 -5.09 4.61
C HIS A 76 -9.64 -4.50 3.22
N ASP A 77 -8.65 -3.91 2.55
CA ASP A 77 -8.83 -3.31 1.23
C ASP A 77 -9.07 -4.39 0.16
N ILE A 78 -8.42 -5.56 0.28
CA ILE A 78 -8.70 -6.70 -0.60
C ILE A 78 -10.07 -7.29 -0.31
N SER A 79 -10.46 -7.41 0.98
CA SER A 79 -11.78 -7.91 1.37
C SER A 79 -12.92 -7.02 0.89
N LEU A 80 -12.72 -5.71 0.72
CA LEU A 80 -13.71 -4.83 0.09
C LEU A 80 -13.98 -5.25 -1.37
N ILE A 81 -12.94 -5.66 -2.10
CA ILE A 81 -13.07 -6.13 -3.49
C ILE A 81 -13.72 -7.52 -3.52
N GLU A 82 -13.28 -8.43 -2.63
CA GLU A 82 -13.87 -9.77 -2.46
C GLU A 82 -15.38 -9.70 -2.23
N ASN A 83 -15.86 -8.80 -1.38
CA ASN A 83 -17.26 -8.62 -1.07
C ASN A 83 -18.13 -8.22 -2.29
N THR A 84 -17.52 -7.75 -3.37
CA THR A 84 -18.19 -7.47 -4.65
C THR A 84 -18.21 -8.65 -5.60
N GLY A 85 -17.54 -9.76 -5.27
CA GLY A 85 -17.40 -10.93 -6.11
C GLY A 85 -16.38 -10.79 -7.26
N LEU A 86 -15.54 -9.76 -7.22
CA LEU A 86 -14.45 -9.57 -8.21
C LEU A 86 -13.19 -10.39 -7.89
N ILE A 87 -13.07 -10.87 -6.66
CA ILE A 87 -12.05 -11.80 -6.19
C ILE A 87 -12.77 -12.97 -5.54
N ASP A 88 -12.33 -14.18 -5.81
CA ASP A 88 -12.90 -15.40 -5.21
C ASP A 88 -12.61 -15.44 -3.71
N ALA A 89 -13.56 -16.03 -2.96
CA ALA A 89 -13.36 -16.29 -1.54
C ALA A 89 -12.20 -17.30 -1.34
N GLY A 90 -11.37 -17.04 -0.31
CA GLY A 90 -10.21 -17.89 -0.04
C GLY A 90 -8.92 -17.43 -0.72
N TRP A 91 -8.89 -16.27 -1.34
CA TRP A 91 -7.71 -15.68 -1.98
C TRP A 91 -6.46 -15.66 -1.08
N LYS A 92 -6.63 -15.62 0.24
CA LYS A 92 -5.51 -15.64 1.21
C LYS A 92 -4.77 -16.99 1.22
N ASP A 93 -5.48 -18.08 0.96
CA ASP A 93 -4.94 -19.44 0.98
C ASP A 93 -4.41 -19.88 -0.39
N GLU A 94 -4.52 -19.04 -1.42
CA GLU A 94 -4.10 -19.38 -2.79
C GLU A 94 -2.58 -19.45 -2.93
N TYR A 95 -1.85 -18.59 -2.21
CA TYR A 95 -0.39 -18.56 -2.19
C TYR A 95 0.15 -18.51 -0.77
N ASP A 96 1.41 -18.88 -0.60
CA ASP A 96 2.11 -18.81 0.69
C ASP A 96 2.03 -17.41 1.32
N LYS A 97 2.13 -17.37 2.65
CA LYS A 97 2.15 -16.12 3.45
C LYS A 97 0.90 -15.25 3.24
N ASP A 98 -0.27 -15.88 3.26
CA ASP A 98 -1.55 -15.23 3.08
C ASP A 98 -1.62 -14.43 1.76
N SER A 99 -1.09 -15.01 0.68
CA SER A 99 -0.99 -14.39 -0.65
C SER A 99 -0.27 -13.03 -0.64
N SER A 100 0.66 -12.83 0.31
CA SER A 100 1.45 -11.59 0.44
C SER A 100 2.78 -11.73 -0.30
N PRO A 101 3.00 -11.01 -1.41
CA PRO A 101 4.23 -11.14 -2.22
C PRO A 101 5.47 -10.56 -1.51
N TYR A 102 5.31 -9.66 -0.55
CA TYR A 102 6.38 -9.05 0.24
C TYR A 102 5.83 -8.51 1.57
N THR A 103 6.75 -8.19 2.48
CA THR A 103 6.44 -7.58 3.77
C THR A 103 7.24 -6.29 3.95
N SER A 104 6.78 -5.41 4.82
CA SER A 104 7.44 -4.17 5.18
C SER A 104 7.39 -3.97 6.70
N THR A 105 8.02 -2.91 7.18
CA THR A 105 7.99 -2.53 8.59
C THR A 105 7.86 -1.02 8.75
N ILE A 106 7.40 -0.57 9.91
CA ILE A 106 7.35 0.84 10.27
C ILE A 106 8.69 1.25 10.87
N VAL A 107 9.24 2.36 10.40
CA VAL A 107 10.49 2.93 10.88
C VAL A 107 10.35 4.44 11.09
N PHE A 108 11.17 5.00 11.96
CA PHE A 108 11.29 6.46 12.10
C PHE A 108 12.33 7.00 11.13
N LEU A 109 11.90 7.88 10.25
CA LEU A 109 12.79 8.67 9.42
C LEU A 109 13.05 10.01 10.13
N VAL A 110 14.28 10.21 10.57
CA VAL A 110 14.66 11.42 11.30
C VAL A 110 15.62 12.28 10.48
N ARG A 111 15.67 13.59 10.78
CA ARG A 111 16.62 14.49 10.15
C ARG A 111 18.06 14.04 10.40
N LYS A 112 18.95 14.34 9.47
CA LYS A 112 20.39 14.00 9.59
C LYS A 112 20.94 14.46 10.94
N GLY A 113 21.60 13.54 11.64
CA GLY A 113 22.15 13.78 12.96
C GLY A 113 21.16 13.66 14.10
N ASN A 114 19.87 13.38 13.82
CA ASN A 114 18.83 13.19 14.83
C ASN A 114 18.81 14.28 15.91
N PRO A 115 18.61 15.56 15.56
CA PRO A 115 18.80 16.69 16.48
C PRO A 115 17.83 16.68 17.68
N LEU A 116 16.71 15.95 17.60
CA LEU A 116 15.75 15.81 18.69
C LEU A 116 15.92 14.51 19.48
N ASN A 117 16.96 13.72 19.16
CA ASN A 117 17.24 12.42 19.81
C ASN A 117 16.03 11.50 19.84
N ILE A 118 15.34 11.40 18.70
CA ILE A 118 14.20 10.46 18.55
C ILE A 118 14.75 9.04 18.46
N SER A 119 14.35 8.20 19.40
CA SER A 119 14.79 6.80 19.49
C SER A 119 13.64 5.82 19.68
N ASP A 120 12.51 6.29 20.20
CA ASP A 120 11.35 5.46 20.48
C ASP A 120 10.05 6.27 20.31
N TRP A 121 8.91 5.60 20.36
CA TRP A 121 7.57 6.18 20.23
C TRP A 121 7.28 7.26 21.28
N ASP A 122 7.79 7.11 22.53
CA ASP A 122 7.64 8.13 23.59
C ASP A 122 8.31 9.46 23.25
N ASP A 123 9.29 9.45 22.34
CA ASP A 123 9.93 10.69 21.90
C ASP A 123 9.03 11.49 20.96
N LEU A 124 8.12 10.82 20.25
CA LEU A 124 7.21 11.44 19.30
C LEU A 124 6.10 12.28 19.94
N ILE A 125 5.83 12.06 21.23
CA ILE A 125 4.79 12.80 21.99
C ILE A 125 5.35 13.97 22.79
N LYS A 126 6.64 14.27 22.67
CA LYS A 126 7.30 15.41 23.34
C LYS A 126 6.89 16.73 22.70
N ASP A 127 6.88 17.79 23.50
CA ASP A 127 6.62 19.14 23.03
C ASP A 127 7.66 19.55 21.97
N GLY A 128 7.20 20.19 20.90
CA GLY A 128 8.05 20.69 19.83
C GLY A 128 8.51 19.60 18.81
N VAL A 129 8.07 18.37 18.96
CA VAL A 129 8.26 17.33 17.95
C VAL A 129 7.13 17.41 16.93
N GLU A 130 7.48 17.49 15.65
CA GLU A 130 6.54 17.41 14.53
C GLU A 130 6.65 16.03 13.87
N VAL A 131 5.54 15.31 13.77
CA VAL A 131 5.44 13.99 13.15
C VAL A 131 4.73 14.12 11.80
N ILE A 132 5.39 13.68 10.74
CA ILE A 132 4.79 13.65 9.40
C ILE A 132 4.27 12.24 9.14
N THR A 133 2.95 12.11 8.97
CA THR A 133 2.30 10.85 8.60
C THR A 133 1.12 11.11 7.68
N PRO A 134 0.85 10.24 6.69
CA PRO A 134 -0.37 10.36 5.89
C PRO A 134 -1.63 10.13 6.73
N ASP A 135 -2.80 10.42 6.13
CA ASP A 135 -4.08 10.18 6.78
C ASP A 135 -4.41 8.66 6.80
N PRO A 136 -4.63 8.04 7.99
CA PRO A 136 -4.99 6.62 8.09
C PRO A 136 -6.29 6.24 7.38
N LYS A 137 -7.18 7.20 7.09
CA LYS A 137 -8.45 6.95 6.39
C LYS A 137 -8.28 6.71 4.89
N SER A 138 -7.18 7.19 4.32
CA SER A 138 -6.92 7.10 2.87
C SER A 138 -5.67 6.30 2.53
N SER A 139 -4.72 6.21 3.47
CA SER A 139 -3.44 5.54 3.30
C SER A 139 -3.33 4.27 4.15
N GLY A 140 -3.14 3.12 3.50
CA GLY A 140 -2.88 1.86 4.19
C GLY A 140 -1.58 1.87 4.99
N GLY A 141 -0.54 2.55 4.50
CA GLY A 141 0.71 2.75 5.24
C GLY A 141 0.49 3.55 6.54
N ALA A 142 -0.32 4.61 6.49
CA ALA A 142 -0.67 5.38 7.69
C ALA A 142 -1.56 4.58 8.66
N CYS A 143 -2.40 3.68 8.16
CA CYS A 143 -3.13 2.75 9.01
C CYS A 143 -2.16 1.85 9.79
N TRP A 144 -1.11 1.34 9.14
CA TRP A 144 -0.05 0.59 9.82
C TRP A 144 0.73 1.43 10.82
N ASN A 145 0.99 2.72 10.53
CA ASN A 145 1.60 3.64 11.50
C ASN A 145 0.74 3.77 12.76
N PHE A 146 -0.57 3.91 12.59
CA PHE A 146 -1.52 3.96 13.70
C PHE A 146 -1.52 2.67 14.51
N LEU A 147 -1.59 1.51 13.84
CA LEU A 147 -1.61 0.20 14.49
C LEU A 147 -0.30 -0.09 15.24
N ALA A 148 0.84 0.31 14.69
CA ALA A 148 2.14 0.18 15.36
C ALA A 148 2.21 1.06 16.63
N ALA A 149 1.74 2.31 16.55
CA ALA A 149 1.64 3.20 17.72
C ALA A 149 0.68 2.65 18.79
N LEU A 150 -0.46 2.09 18.37
CA LEU A 150 -1.42 1.47 19.28
C LEU A 150 -0.82 0.22 19.95
N SER A 151 -0.11 -0.63 19.20
CA SER A 151 0.58 -1.80 19.75
C SER A 151 1.58 -1.38 20.81
N TYR A 152 2.43 -0.40 20.51
CA TYR A 152 3.35 0.17 21.50
C TYR A 152 2.65 0.70 22.74
N ALA A 153 1.57 1.44 22.58
CA ALA A 153 0.81 1.99 23.71
C ALA A 153 0.19 0.89 24.57
N ARG A 154 -0.27 -0.21 23.97
CA ARG A 154 -0.79 -1.39 24.68
C ARG A 154 0.30 -2.11 25.48
N ASP A 155 1.47 -2.30 24.88
CA ASP A 155 2.61 -2.95 25.55
C ASP A 155 3.09 -2.16 26.77
N LYS A 156 3.01 -0.83 26.71
CA LYS A 156 3.40 0.07 27.81
C LYS A 156 2.31 0.26 28.86
N ASN A 157 1.05 0.17 28.50
CA ASN A 157 -0.07 0.54 29.38
C ASN A 157 -1.25 -0.43 29.25
N ASN A 158 -1.67 -0.99 30.40
CA ASN A 158 -2.86 -1.84 30.47
C ASN A 158 -4.19 -1.06 30.48
N SER A 159 -4.16 0.28 30.59
CA SER A 159 -5.34 1.14 30.65
C SER A 159 -5.66 1.72 29.26
N GLU A 160 -6.87 1.49 28.76
CA GLU A 160 -7.34 2.07 27.51
C GLU A 160 -7.27 3.61 27.49
N ASP A 161 -7.53 4.26 28.62
CA ASP A 161 -7.48 5.72 28.70
C ASP A 161 -6.06 6.25 28.48
N LYS A 162 -5.05 5.56 29.04
CA LYS A 162 -3.65 5.92 28.80
C LYS A 162 -3.21 5.65 27.37
N GLN A 163 -3.71 4.59 26.77
CA GLN A 163 -3.45 4.30 25.34
C GLN A 163 -4.06 5.38 24.45
N LYS A 164 -5.31 5.81 24.72
CA LYS A 164 -5.96 6.91 24.02
C LYS A 164 -5.25 8.25 24.24
N GLU A 165 -4.80 8.52 25.46
CA GLU A 165 -4.01 9.71 25.79
C GLU A 165 -2.70 9.76 24.97
N PHE A 166 -1.97 8.64 24.91
CA PHE A 166 -0.74 8.53 24.13
C PHE A 166 -1.00 8.80 22.66
N LEU A 167 -1.99 8.11 22.07
CA LEU A 167 -2.35 8.32 20.65
C LEU A 167 -2.83 9.75 20.39
N GLY A 168 -3.60 10.33 21.32
CA GLY A 168 -4.03 11.73 21.23
C GLY A 168 -2.85 12.71 21.16
N LYS A 169 -1.83 12.52 22.01
CA LYS A 169 -0.60 13.32 21.99
C LYS A 169 0.19 13.12 20.70
N LEU A 170 0.35 11.86 20.24
CA LEU A 170 1.05 11.55 19.01
C LEU A 170 0.39 12.26 17.81
N TYR A 171 -0.93 12.16 17.69
CA TYR A 171 -1.66 12.79 16.60
C TYR A 171 -1.82 14.30 16.75
N ALA A 172 -1.70 14.86 17.97
CA ALA A 172 -1.59 16.31 18.16
C ALA A 172 -0.27 16.87 17.59
N ASN A 173 0.81 16.07 17.63
CA ASN A 173 2.10 16.39 17.01
C ASN A 173 2.15 16.03 15.52
N ALA A 174 1.12 15.33 15.00
CA ALA A 174 1.10 14.90 13.62
C ALA A 174 0.63 16.01 12.67
N VAL A 175 1.43 16.27 11.66
CA VAL A 175 1.04 17.07 10.50
C VAL A 175 0.61 16.10 9.41
N SER A 176 -0.68 16.09 9.10
CA SER A 176 -1.21 15.26 8.01
C SER A 176 -0.86 15.90 6.67
N TYR A 177 -0.06 15.19 5.87
CA TYR A 177 0.13 15.55 4.46
C TYR A 177 -0.89 14.80 3.61
N THR A 178 -1.87 15.53 3.09
CA THR A 178 -2.83 15.00 2.11
C THR A 178 -2.27 14.98 0.68
N HIS A 179 -1.06 15.47 0.47
CA HIS A 179 -0.47 15.66 -0.85
C HIS A 179 0.99 15.17 -0.90
N LEU A 180 1.18 13.85 -0.80
CA LEU A 180 2.32 13.18 -1.44
C LEU A 180 1.72 12.37 -2.61
N THR A 181 1.47 13.05 -3.68
CA THR A 181 1.22 12.48 -5.01
C THR A 181 2.53 12.28 -5.74
#